data_cbc799a71d3a7bb1f29e12b2d1225ed4
#
_entry.id   cbc799a71d3a7bb1f29e12b2d1225ed4
#
_cell.length_a   1.000
_cell.length_b   1.000
_cell.length_c   1.000
_cell.angle_alpha   90.00
_cell.angle_beta   90.00
_cell.angle_gamma   90.00
#
_symmetry.space_group_name_H-M   'P 1'
#
loop_
_entity.id
_entity.type
_entity.pdbx_description
1 polymer ?
#
loop_
_entity_poly.entity_id
_entity_poly.type
_entity_poly.pdbx_seq_one_letter_code
_entity_poly.pdbx_strand_id
1 'polypeptide(L)'
;MNNKKGFTLVELLAVIAILAILVIIALPNVISLFNNAKKQVFLTEAQTVASTSEKKFMSNAISGANENIFCKSKTNEKNPLDMTGEKKYYYVELNNSGAVSKLIIWDDARYIKYIANGTRKVTDLTIDEIVEQDNTDISCGNVLEKTNSIIKPDKSYVINYYIEPSTN
;
A
#
# COMPACT_ATOMS: atom_id res chain seq x y z
N MET A 1 59.45 16.59 -22.64
CA MET A 1 58.84 17.08 -21.37
C MET A 1 57.35 17.23 -21.60
N ASN A 2 56.52 16.35 -21.00
CA ASN A 2 55.06 16.47 -21.10
C ASN A 2 54.57 17.57 -20.13
N ASN A 3 54.14 18.70 -20.67
CA ASN A 3 53.47 19.74 -19.90
C ASN A 3 52.09 19.22 -19.42
N LYS A 4 51.99 18.72 -18.21
CA LYS A 4 50.75 18.44 -17.54
C LYS A 4 50.13 19.77 -17.12
N LYS A 5 49.14 20.24 -17.89
CA LYS A 5 48.32 21.39 -17.49
C LYS A 5 47.40 20.93 -16.36
N GLY A 6 47.55 21.46 -15.16
CA GLY A 6 46.65 21.25 -14.02
C GLY A 6 45.47 22.22 -14.11
N PHE A 7 44.31 21.81 -13.57
CA PHE A 7 43.16 22.69 -13.41
C PHE A 7 43.45 23.82 -12.45
N THR A 8 42.99 25.02 -12.77
CA THR A 8 43.06 26.14 -11.86
C THR A 8 41.97 26.06 -10.78
N LEU A 9 42.22 26.62 -9.62
CA LEU A 9 41.26 26.67 -8.51
C LEU A 9 39.94 27.37 -8.95
N VAL A 10 40.05 28.40 -9.79
CA VAL A 10 38.90 29.15 -10.31
C VAL A 10 38.04 28.32 -11.25
N GLU A 11 38.65 27.50 -12.10
CA GLU A 11 37.90 26.57 -12.99
C GLU A 11 37.12 25.53 -12.18
N LEU A 12 37.73 24.98 -11.12
CA LEU A 12 37.03 24.06 -10.24
C LEU A 12 35.86 24.73 -9.52
N LEU A 13 36.08 25.94 -9.01
CA LEU A 13 35.07 26.70 -8.28
C LEU A 13 33.89 27.07 -9.21
N ALA A 14 34.18 27.44 -10.46
CA ALA A 14 33.13 27.70 -11.46
C ALA A 14 32.27 26.47 -11.77
N VAL A 15 32.90 25.29 -11.89
CA VAL A 15 32.16 24.02 -12.15
C VAL A 15 31.24 23.67 -10.98
N ILE A 16 31.73 23.73 -9.75
CA ILE A 16 30.88 23.42 -8.58
C ILE A 16 29.73 24.41 -8.41
N ALA A 17 29.94 25.69 -8.73
CA ALA A 17 28.89 26.70 -8.71
C ALA A 17 27.79 26.40 -9.72
N ILE A 18 28.13 25.99 -10.95
CA ILE A 18 27.17 25.61 -11.97
C ILE A 18 26.42 24.33 -11.56
N LEU A 19 27.13 23.31 -11.04
CA LEU A 19 26.52 22.09 -10.56
C LEU A 19 25.54 22.34 -9.41
N ALA A 20 25.87 23.25 -8.48
CA ALA A 20 24.97 23.60 -7.39
C ALA A 20 23.64 24.19 -7.89
N ILE A 21 23.70 25.09 -8.90
CA ILE A 21 22.49 25.68 -9.51
C ILE A 21 21.64 24.59 -10.19
N LEU A 22 22.28 23.69 -10.94
CA LEU A 22 21.57 22.60 -11.62
C LEU A 22 20.85 21.67 -10.63
N VAL A 23 21.51 21.34 -9.52
CA VAL A 23 20.91 20.51 -8.45
C VAL A 23 19.69 21.19 -7.84
N ILE A 24 19.77 22.48 -7.54
CA ILE A 24 18.65 23.24 -6.95
C ILE A 24 17.41 23.20 -7.86
N ILE A 25 17.58 23.30 -9.17
CA ILE A 25 16.49 23.28 -10.16
C ILE A 25 15.94 21.86 -10.35
N ALA A 26 16.80 20.84 -10.32
CA ALA A 26 16.40 19.44 -10.56
C ALA A 26 15.72 18.77 -9.35
N LEU A 27 16.12 19.15 -8.13
CA LEU A 27 15.73 18.46 -6.89
C LEU A 27 14.21 18.35 -6.68
N PRO A 28 13.39 19.42 -6.85
CA PRO A 28 11.95 19.33 -6.64
C PRO A 28 11.27 18.29 -7.55
N ASN A 29 11.70 18.22 -8.81
CA ASN A 29 11.15 17.27 -9.79
C ASN A 29 11.50 15.82 -9.43
N VAL A 30 12.73 15.58 -8.96
CA VAL A 30 13.18 14.25 -8.54
C VAL A 30 12.42 13.77 -7.32
N ILE A 31 12.14 14.62 -6.33
CA ILE A 31 11.38 14.27 -5.13
C ILE A 31 9.94 13.85 -5.51
N SER A 32 9.29 14.59 -6.41
CA SER A 32 7.95 14.26 -6.89
C SER A 32 7.92 12.89 -7.59
N LEU A 33 8.89 12.60 -8.45
CA LEU A 33 9.03 11.30 -9.10
C LEU A 33 9.22 10.16 -8.10
N PHE A 34 10.03 10.36 -7.06
CA PHE A 34 10.23 9.36 -6.00
C PHE A 34 8.95 9.07 -5.23
N ASN A 35 8.17 10.09 -4.90
CA ASN A 35 6.91 9.91 -4.19
C ASN A 35 5.90 9.14 -5.04
N ASN A 36 5.78 9.47 -6.32
CA ASN A 36 4.91 8.73 -7.24
C ASN A 36 5.37 7.28 -7.42
N ALA A 37 6.69 7.04 -7.54
CA ALA A 37 7.22 5.69 -7.63
C ALA A 37 6.89 4.86 -6.37
N LYS A 38 7.02 5.44 -5.17
CA LYS A 38 6.63 4.77 -3.91
C LYS A 38 5.14 4.44 -3.87
N LYS A 39 4.28 5.34 -4.33
CA LYS A 39 2.83 5.11 -4.44
C LYS A 39 2.52 3.99 -5.43
N GLN A 40 3.21 3.96 -6.57
CA GLN A 40 3.04 2.91 -7.57
C GLN A 40 3.45 1.53 -7.04
N VAL A 41 4.55 1.43 -6.31
CA VAL A 41 4.97 0.19 -5.64
C VAL A 41 3.90 -0.26 -4.65
N PHE A 42 3.39 0.64 -3.81
CA PHE A 42 2.35 0.34 -2.84
C PHE A 42 1.06 -0.16 -3.49
N LEU A 43 0.66 0.44 -4.63
CA LEU A 43 -0.48 -0.02 -5.43
C LEU A 43 -0.26 -1.43 -6.01
N THR A 44 0.94 -1.69 -6.55
CA THR A 44 1.31 -3.01 -7.09
C THR A 44 1.25 -4.09 -6.00
N GLU A 45 1.62 -3.75 -4.79
CA GLU A 45 1.51 -4.65 -3.64
C GLU A 45 0.05 -4.93 -3.27
N ALA A 46 -0.84 -3.94 -3.30
CA ALA A 46 -2.26 -4.16 -3.09
C ALA A 46 -2.84 -5.16 -4.11
N GLN A 47 -2.47 -5.02 -5.37
CA GLN A 47 -2.87 -5.96 -6.43
C GLN A 47 -2.26 -7.36 -6.23
N THR A 48 -1.03 -7.42 -5.73
CA THR A 48 -0.36 -8.70 -5.41
C THR A 48 -1.02 -9.39 -4.23
N VAL A 49 -1.37 -8.66 -3.17
CA VAL A 49 -2.13 -9.20 -2.03
C VAL A 49 -3.46 -9.77 -2.51
N ALA A 50 -4.21 -9.05 -3.35
CA ALA A 50 -5.46 -9.51 -3.90
C ALA A 50 -5.30 -10.82 -4.67
N SER A 51 -4.40 -10.87 -5.65
CA SER A 51 -4.20 -12.07 -6.48
C SER A 51 -3.68 -13.26 -5.68
N THR A 52 -2.84 -13.03 -4.67
CA THR A 52 -2.32 -14.08 -3.79
C THR A 52 -3.43 -14.61 -2.88
N SER A 53 -4.30 -13.76 -2.36
CA SER A 53 -5.44 -14.18 -1.55
C SER A 53 -6.44 -15.02 -2.33
N GLU A 54 -6.73 -14.68 -3.59
CA GLU A 54 -7.58 -15.48 -4.47
C GLU A 54 -6.99 -16.87 -4.74
N LYS A 55 -5.69 -16.95 -5.01
CA LYS A 55 -4.98 -18.23 -5.17
C LYS A 55 -5.01 -19.07 -3.89
N LYS A 56 -4.78 -18.45 -2.74
CA LYS A 56 -4.81 -19.13 -1.44
C LYS A 56 -6.21 -19.66 -1.12
N PHE A 57 -7.25 -18.87 -1.39
CA PHE A 57 -8.64 -19.30 -1.25
C PHE A 57 -8.93 -20.53 -2.10
N MET A 58 -8.54 -20.53 -3.38
CA MET A 58 -8.72 -21.69 -4.26
C MET A 58 -7.98 -22.93 -3.73
N SER A 59 -6.75 -22.77 -3.26
CA SER A 59 -5.98 -23.84 -2.66
C SER A 59 -6.64 -24.40 -1.39
N ASN A 60 -7.15 -23.52 -0.53
CA ASN A 60 -7.86 -23.90 0.68
C ASN A 60 -9.18 -24.64 0.35
N ALA A 61 -9.93 -24.17 -0.62
CA ALA A 61 -11.16 -24.83 -1.09
C ALA A 61 -10.91 -26.28 -1.58
N ILE A 62 -9.82 -26.51 -2.32
CA ILE A 62 -9.39 -27.85 -2.76
C ILE A 62 -9.06 -28.74 -1.54
N SER A 63 -8.49 -28.17 -0.49
CA SER A 63 -8.13 -28.89 0.75
C SER A 63 -9.31 -29.04 1.73
N GLY A 64 -10.50 -28.54 1.39
CA GLY A 64 -11.68 -28.57 2.25
C GLY A 64 -11.72 -27.51 3.34
N ALA A 65 -10.81 -26.54 3.33
CA ALA A 65 -10.81 -25.39 4.23
C ALA A 65 -11.61 -24.23 3.62
N ASN A 66 -12.47 -23.58 4.43
CA ASN A 66 -13.34 -22.47 3.99
C ASN A 66 -12.83 -21.13 4.54
N GLU A 67 -11.55 -20.85 4.44
CA GLU A 67 -10.99 -19.58 4.89
C GLU A 67 -11.12 -18.54 3.78
N ASN A 68 -11.90 -17.49 4.04
CA ASN A 68 -12.17 -16.41 3.10
C ASN A 68 -11.67 -15.04 3.59
N ILE A 69 -11.03 -14.98 4.77
CA ILE A 69 -10.46 -13.77 5.35
C ILE A 69 -8.99 -13.99 5.65
N PHE A 70 -8.14 -13.13 5.10
CA PHE A 70 -6.71 -13.14 5.34
C PHE A 70 -6.28 -11.79 5.91
N CYS A 71 -5.65 -11.81 7.07
CA CYS A 71 -5.17 -10.58 7.70
C CYS A 71 -3.79 -10.76 8.30
N LYS A 72 -2.92 -9.77 8.05
CA LYS A 72 -1.62 -9.58 8.68
C LYS A 72 -1.55 -8.18 9.26
N SER A 73 -1.21 -8.06 10.53
CA SER A 73 -1.02 -6.77 11.21
C SER A 73 0.23 -6.81 12.10
N LYS A 74 0.63 -5.66 12.62
CA LYS A 74 1.76 -5.52 13.54
C LYS A 74 1.63 -6.37 14.80
N THR A 75 0.41 -6.56 15.28
CA THR A 75 0.08 -7.35 16.45
C THR A 75 -0.20 -8.84 16.16
N ASN A 76 -0.38 -9.18 14.90
CA ASN A 76 -0.62 -10.54 14.46
C ASN A 76 0.56 -11.03 13.61
N GLU A 77 1.42 -11.87 14.20
CA GLU A 77 2.62 -12.41 13.56
C GLU A 77 2.31 -13.40 12.42
N LYS A 78 1.06 -13.87 12.31
CA LYS A 78 0.66 -14.77 11.21
C LYS A 78 0.75 -14.03 9.88
N ASN A 79 1.34 -14.68 8.90
CA ASN A 79 1.39 -14.23 7.52
C ASN A 79 0.65 -15.26 6.64
N PRO A 80 -0.68 -15.23 6.62
CA PRO A 80 -1.48 -16.29 6.00
C PRO A 80 -1.26 -16.41 4.48
N LEU A 81 -0.76 -15.37 3.83
CA LEU A 81 -0.47 -15.38 2.39
C LEU A 81 1.00 -15.67 2.06
N ASP A 82 1.85 -15.95 3.07
CA ASP A 82 3.29 -16.21 2.92
C ASP A 82 4.03 -15.16 2.09
N MET A 83 3.54 -13.90 2.12
CA MET A 83 4.13 -12.80 1.36
C MET A 83 5.38 -12.29 2.05
N THR A 84 6.45 -12.17 1.29
CA THR A 84 7.70 -11.52 1.72
C THR A 84 7.56 -10.01 1.56
N GLY A 85 8.01 -9.25 2.54
CA GLY A 85 8.00 -7.79 2.51
C GLY A 85 7.97 -7.21 3.91
N GLU A 86 8.82 -6.22 4.18
CA GLU A 86 8.90 -5.58 5.49
C GLU A 86 7.74 -4.58 5.67
N LYS A 87 7.16 -4.58 6.87
CA LYS A 87 6.27 -3.53 7.40
C LYS A 87 5.02 -3.22 6.59
N LYS A 88 4.49 -4.20 5.85
CA LYS A 88 3.21 -4.04 5.19
C LYS A 88 2.20 -5.00 5.76
N TYR A 89 1.03 -4.47 6.00
CA TYR A 89 -0.07 -5.14 6.64
C TYR A 89 -1.24 -5.15 5.68
N TYR A 90 -2.09 -6.15 5.80
CA TYR A 90 -3.25 -6.28 4.92
C TYR A 90 -4.42 -6.93 5.64
N TYR A 91 -5.60 -6.60 5.16
CA TYR A 91 -6.87 -7.28 5.42
C TYR A 91 -7.54 -7.54 4.08
N VAL A 92 -7.88 -8.78 3.81
CA VAL A 92 -8.58 -9.20 2.59
C VAL A 92 -9.74 -10.07 2.98
N GLU A 93 -10.90 -9.78 2.41
CA GLU A 93 -12.10 -10.59 2.50
C GLU A 93 -12.51 -11.00 1.09
N LEU A 94 -12.76 -12.30 0.87
CA LEU A 94 -13.23 -12.84 -0.39
C LEU A 94 -14.70 -13.28 -0.26
N ASN A 95 -15.41 -13.18 -1.37
CA ASN A 95 -16.77 -13.71 -1.46
C ASN A 95 -16.74 -15.23 -1.73
N ASN A 96 -17.91 -15.85 -1.75
CA ASN A 96 -18.05 -17.30 -1.96
C ASN A 96 -17.55 -17.79 -3.34
N SER A 97 -17.38 -16.89 -4.30
CA SER A 97 -16.79 -17.22 -5.62
C SER A 97 -15.27 -17.09 -5.63
N GLY A 98 -14.65 -16.68 -4.51
CA GLY A 98 -13.22 -16.47 -4.39
C GLY A 98 -12.72 -15.14 -4.94
N ALA A 99 -13.60 -14.23 -5.31
CA ALA A 99 -13.23 -12.88 -5.72
C ALA A 99 -13.09 -11.95 -4.50
N VAL A 100 -12.14 -11.02 -4.54
CA VAL A 100 -11.94 -10.05 -3.47
C VAL A 100 -13.17 -9.15 -3.32
N SER A 101 -13.80 -9.18 -2.16
CA SER A 101 -14.91 -8.31 -1.77
C SER A 101 -14.44 -7.04 -1.05
N LYS A 102 -13.43 -7.18 -0.20
CA LYS A 102 -12.76 -6.05 0.49
C LYS A 102 -11.26 -6.28 0.53
N LEU A 103 -10.51 -5.20 0.35
CA LEU A 103 -9.06 -5.18 0.52
C LEU A 103 -8.67 -3.88 1.21
N ILE A 104 -7.87 -3.98 2.23
CA ILE A 104 -7.19 -2.85 2.84
C ILE A 104 -5.73 -3.25 3.00
N ILE A 105 -4.84 -2.45 2.46
CA ILE A 105 -3.42 -2.59 2.68
C ILE A 105 -2.90 -1.31 3.33
N TRP A 106 -2.02 -1.44 4.32
CA TRP A 106 -1.47 -0.29 5.02
C TRP A 106 -0.02 -0.52 5.44
N ASP A 107 0.69 0.56 5.60
CA ASP A 107 1.93 0.67 6.33
C ASP A 107 1.78 1.75 7.43
N ASP A 108 2.84 2.09 8.14
CA ASP A 108 2.77 3.06 9.24
C ASP A 108 2.36 4.48 8.78
N ALA A 109 2.47 4.79 7.48
CA ALA A 109 2.30 6.15 6.95
C ALA A 109 1.17 6.31 5.93
N ARG A 110 0.61 5.20 5.40
CA ARG A 110 -0.41 5.25 4.35
C ARG A 110 -1.25 3.99 4.30
N TYR A 111 -2.42 4.12 3.67
CA TYR A 111 -3.26 2.97 3.33
C TYR A 111 -3.94 3.16 1.98
N ILE A 112 -4.40 2.06 1.39
CA ILE A 112 -5.34 2.03 0.28
C ILE A 112 -6.46 1.05 0.59
N LYS A 113 -7.67 1.38 0.18
CA LYS A 113 -8.88 0.58 0.42
C LYS A 113 -9.60 0.28 -0.88
N TYR A 114 -10.00 -0.97 -1.03
CA TYR A 114 -10.90 -1.42 -2.06
C TYR A 114 -12.14 -2.08 -1.43
N ILE A 115 -13.31 -1.74 -1.93
CA ILE A 115 -14.58 -2.41 -1.63
C ILE A 115 -15.23 -2.70 -2.98
N ALA A 116 -15.60 -3.96 -3.20
CA ALA A 116 -16.26 -4.38 -4.42
C ALA A 116 -17.60 -3.64 -4.56
N ASN A 117 -17.77 -2.96 -5.68
CA ASN A 117 -19.00 -2.25 -6.03
C ASN A 117 -19.23 -2.41 -7.54
N GLY A 118 -20.22 -3.20 -7.90
CA GLY A 118 -20.55 -3.48 -9.30
C GLY A 118 -19.40 -4.16 -10.04
N THR A 119 -18.91 -3.51 -11.09
CA THR A 119 -17.88 -4.07 -12.00
C THR A 119 -16.45 -3.70 -11.62
N ARG A 120 -16.25 -2.84 -10.61
CA ARG A 120 -14.92 -2.36 -10.20
C ARG A 120 -14.07 -3.53 -9.68
N LYS A 121 -12.81 -3.56 -10.08
CA LYS A 121 -11.81 -4.56 -9.67
C LYS A 121 -10.68 -3.89 -8.88
N VAL A 122 -9.91 -4.70 -8.16
CA VAL A 122 -8.70 -4.22 -7.47
C VAL A 122 -7.68 -3.63 -8.44
N THR A 123 -7.67 -4.11 -9.69
CA THR A 123 -6.81 -3.57 -10.75
C THR A 123 -7.15 -2.13 -11.18
N ASP A 124 -8.35 -1.66 -10.84
CA ASP A 124 -8.82 -0.32 -11.19
C ASP A 124 -8.44 0.73 -10.12
N LEU A 125 -7.78 0.30 -9.05
CA LEU A 125 -7.22 1.19 -8.04
C LEU A 125 -6.13 2.07 -8.65
N THR A 126 -6.07 3.33 -8.21
CA THR A 126 -5.09 4.32 -8.67
C THR A 126 -4.24 4.84 -7.50
N ILE A 127 -3.11 5.46 -7.82
CA ILE A 127 -2.22 6.06 -6.82
C ILE A 127 -2.87 7.23 -6.06
N ASP A 128 -3.90 7.86 -6.63
CA ASP A 128 -4.62 8.98 -6.03
C ASP A 128 -5.56 8.53 -4.90
N GLU A 129 -5.86 7.23 -4.84
CA GLU A 129 -6.66 6.62 -3.78
C GLU A 129 -5.84 6.23 -2.55
N ILE A 130 -4.53 6.40 -2.61
CA ILE A 130 -3.63 6.17 -1.47
C ILE A 130 -3.76 7.34 -0.51
N VAL A 131 -4.20 7.05 0.70
CA VAL A 131 -4.36 8.03 1.78
C VAL A 131 -3.09 8.02 2.64
N GLU A 132 -2.49 9.19 2.84
CA GLU A 132 -1.35 9.37 3.74
C GLU A 132 -1.84 9.68 5.15
N GLN A 133 -1.51 8.81 6.09
CA GLN A 133 -1.98 8.87 7.46
C GLN A 133 -1.16 7.97 8.37
N ASP A 134 -1.05 8.35 9.65
CA ASP A 134 -0.51 7.48 10.69
C ASP A 134 -1.46 6.31 10.95
N ASN A 135 -0.98 5.09 10.72
CA ASN A 135 -1.73 3.85 10.83
C ASN A 135 -1.11 2.89 11.86
N THR A 136 -0.29 3.39 12.77
CA THR A 136 0.43 2.56 13.75
C THR A 136 -0.50 1.76 14.65
N ASP A 137 -1.73 2.21 14.85
CA ASP A 137 -2.76 1.57 15.67
C ASP A 137 -3.66 0.58 14.90
N ILE A 138 -3.51 0.43 13.59
CA ILE A 138 -4.36 -0.46 12.81
C ILE A 138 -3.97 -1.91 13.08
N SER A 139 -4.95 -2.71 13.47
CA SER A 139 -4.84 -4.15 13.69
C SER A 139 -5.92 -4.91 12.93
N CYS A 140 -5.78 -6.22 12.82
CA CYS A 140 -6.78 -7.06 12.17
C CYS A 140 -8.18 -6.94 12.79
N GLY A 141 -8.27 -6.66 14.10
CA GLY A 141 -9.55 -6.51 14.80
C GLY A 141 -10.25 -5.17 14.57
N ASN A 142 -9.50 -4.10 14.29
CA ASN A 142 -10.07 -2.74 14.20
C ASN A 142 -9.86 -2.06 12.82
N VAL A 143 -9.32 -2.78 11.85
CA VAL A 143 -8.97 -2.22 10.54
C VAL A 143 -10.15 -1.55 9.83
N LEU A 144 -11.32 -2.16 9.91
CA LEU A 144 -12.53 -1.61 9.25
C LEU A 144 -13.06 -0.38 9.97
N GLU A 145 -13.02 -0.37 11.30
CA GLU A 145 -13.47 0.77 12.11
C GLU A 145 -12.55 1.97 11.91
N LYS A 146 -11.24 1.78 11.99
CA LYS A 146 -10.24 2.84 11.81
C LYS A 146 -10.31 3.45 10.40
N THR A 147 -10.41 2.63 9.37
CA THR A 147 -10.50 3.12 7.98
C THR A 147 -11.85 3.75 7.64
N ASN A 148 -12.92 3.43 8.37
CA ASN A 148 -14.23 4.05 8.19
C ASN A 148 -14.38 5.37 8.96
N SER A 149 -13.72 5.53 10.11
CA SER A 149 -13.80 6.77 10.90
C SER A 149 -13.12 7.96 10.22
N ILE A 150 -12.27 7.72 9.23
CA ILE A 150 -11.51 8.74 8.51
C ILE A 150 -12.26 9.24 7.27
N ILE A 151 -13.15 8.44 6.73
CA ILE A 151 -14.07 8.87 5.69
C ILE A 151 -15.20 9.58 6.42
N LYS A 152 -15.17 10.93 6.51
CA LYS A 152 -16.40 11.67 6.77
C LYS A 152 -17.39 11.23 5.71
N PRO A 153 -18.47 10.53 6.05
CA PRO A 153 -19.44 10.17 5.04
C PRO A 153 -20.06 11.45 4.53
N ASP A 154 -19.91 11.74 3.26
CA ASP A 154 -21.01 12.43 2.60
C ASP A 154 -22.23 11.51 2.80
N LYS A 155 -23.29 12.12 3.34
CA LYS A 155 -24.42 11.49 4.01
C LYS A 155 -25.21 10.52 3.12
N SER A 156 -24.76 9.32 2.84
CA SER A 156 -25.70 8.38 2.19
C SER A 156 -25.46 6.88 2.30
N TYR A 157 -24.50 6.34 3.02
CA TYR A 157 -24.52 4.88 3.25
C TYR A 157 -24.06 4.52 4.66
N VAL A 158 -25.04 4.41 5.57
CA VAL A 158 -24.89 3.68 6.83
C VAL A 158 -25.09 2.20 6.51
N ILE A 159 -24.02 1.43 6.47
CA ILE A 159 -24.12 -0.03 6.53
C ILE A 159 -23.60 -0.44 7.91
N ASN A 160 -24.53 -0.67 8.83
CA ASN A 160 -24.27 -1.30 10.11
C ASN A 160 -23.94 -2.79 9.85
N TYR A 161 -22.67 -3.18 9.99
CA TYR A 161 -22.32 -4.57 10.19
C TYR A 161 -21.92 -4.76 11.67
N TYR A 162 -22.87 -5.19 12.46
CA TYR A 162 -22.60 -5.85 13.73
C TYR A 162 -22.03 -7.22 13.42
N ILE A 163 -20.79 -7.48 13.81
CA ILE A 163 -20.29 -8.84 13.95
C ILE A 163 -20.57 -9.21 15.41
N GLU A 164 -21.60 -10.00 15.64
CA GLU A 164 -21.77 -10.65 16.94
C GLU A 164 -20.60 -11.60 17.17
N PRO A 165 -19.98 -11.59 18.37
CA PRO A 165 -19.00 -12.61 18.72
C PRO A 165 -19.75 -13.94 18.85
N SER A 166 -19.34 -14.94 18.08
CA SER A 166 -19.82 -16.31 18.26
C SER A 166 -19.37 -16.82 19.62
N THR A 167 -20.32 -16.89 20.54
CA THR A 167 -20.23 -17.71 21.76
C THR A 167 -20.42 -19.16 21.36
N ASN A 168 -19.34 -19.93 21.33
CA ASN A 168 -19.21 -21.31 21.90
C ASN A 168 -17.80 -21.81 21.63
#